data_d6a0235611f01fcb0338ca7b2fc5fd68
#
_entry.id   d6a0235611f01fcb0338ca7b2fc5fd68
#
_cell.length_a   1.000
_cell.length_b   1.000
_cell.length_c   1.000
_cell.angle_alpha   90.00
_cell.angle_beta   90.00
_cell.angle_gamma   90.00
#
_symmetry.space_group_name_H-M   'P 1'
#
loop_
_entity.id
_entity.type
_entity.pdbx_description
1 polymer ?
#
loop_
_entity_poly.entity_id
_entity_poly.type
_entity_poly.pdbx_seq_one_letter_code
_entity_poly.pdbx_strand_id
1 'polypeptide(L)'
;MIRKHGDGDELVVLGNGRLCGYDLPTGEEKWHVTGFSRETIAMPFTGNGLIFGSASKLGGASDAHTDPEPFLKAVVSVDSNEDNKWERKEMTGHFTFPFRPELPPGHSGYGMPLPKDDNQRKRRLDGMFRWMDKNKDGFWTQKEFVSNISIGHGKPLLVAIRHGGKGNVTDTH
;
A
#
# COMPACT_ATOMS: atom_id res chain seq x y z
N MET A 1 11.22 -15.16 9.62
CA MET A 1 11.94 -16.43 9.34
C MET A 1 13.17 -16.53 10.23
N ILE A 2 13.63 -17.74 10.54
CA ILE A 2 14.92 -17.94 11.22
C ILE A 2 15.98 -18.17 10.14
N ARG A 3 17.07 -17.43 10.24
CA ARG A 3 18.25 -17.57 9.40
C ARG A 3 19.41 -18.10 10.22
N LYS A 4 20.02 -19.16 9.72
CA LYS A 4 21.26 -19.70 10.30
C LYS A 4 22.47 -19.06 9.64
N HIS A 5 23.39 -18.51 10.43
CA HIS A 5 24.61 -17.90 9.95
C HIS A 5 25.79 -18.23 10.89
N GLY A 6 27.03 -18.17 10.37
CA GLY A 6 28.21 -18.52 11.13
C GLY A 6 28.40 -17.76 12.46
N ASP A 7 27.84 -16.56 12.57
CA ASP A 7 27.93 -15.68 13.75
C ASP A 7 26.72 -15.82 14.70
N GLY A 8 25.87 -16.82 14.52
CA GLY A 8 24.70 -17.09 15.34
C GLY A 8 23.39 -17.06 14.53
N ASP A 9 22.36 -17.60 15.14
CA ASP A 9 21.02 -17.63 14.54
C ASP A 9 20.34 -16.25 14.65
N GLU A 10 19.67 -15.85 13.59
CA GLU A 10 19.01 -14.55 13.46
C GLU A 10 17.54 -14.71 13.13
N LEU A 11 16.67 -14.00 13.84
CA LEU A 11 15.25 -13.89 13.51
C LEU A 11 15.04 -12.69 12.59
N VAL A 12 14.62 -12.94 11.35
CA VAL A 12 14.30 -11.88 10.39
C VAL A 12 12.79 -11.70 10.33
N VAL A 13 12.33 -10.47 10.59
CA VAL A 13 10.91 -10.08 10.64
C VAL A 13 10.66 -8.92 9.70
N LEU A 14 9.65 -9.06 8.85
CA LEU A 14 9.13 -7.98 8.02
C LEU A 14 7.74 -7.59 8.52
N GLY A 15 7.56 -6.33 8.88
CA GLY A 15 6.27 -5.84 9.35
C GLY A 15 6.31 -4.37 9.74
N ASN A 16 5.17 -3.74 9.70
CA ASN A 16 4.95 -2.35 10.15
C ASN A 16 5.99 -1.33 9.62
N GLY A 17 6.26 -1.38 8.32
CA GLY A 17 7.16 -0.42 7.68
C GLY A 17 8.64 -0.74 7.76
N ARG A 18 9.04 -1.83 8.41
CA ARG A 18 10.45 -2.19 8.64
C ARG A 18 10.72 -3.68 8.38
N LEU A 19 11.93 -3.96 7.87
CA LEU A 19 12.52 -5.29 7.88
C LEU A 19 13.65 -5.29 8.92
N CYS A 20 13.56 -6.18 9.89
CA CYS A 20 14.50 -6.20 11.02
C CYS A 20 15.13 -7.57 11.18
N GLY A 21 16.39 -7.58 11.60
CA GLY A 21 17.09 -8.77 12.08
C GLY A 21 17.36 -8.68 13.58
N TYR A 22 16.96 -9.72 14.31
CA TYR A 22 17.13 -9.84 15.74
C TYR A 22 18.08 -10.99 16.06
N ASP A 23 18.94 -10.81 17.05
CA ASP A 23 19.69 -11.90 17.64
C ASP A 23 18.70 -12.90 18.26
N LEU A 24 18.75 -14.15 17.84
CA LEU A 24 17.75 -15.13 18.28
C LEU A 24 17.82 -15.47 19.78
N PRO A 25 19.02 -15.62 20.39
CA PRO A 25 19.15 -15.87 21.82
C PRO A 25 18.72 -14.70 22.71
N THR A 26 19.07 -13.46 22.35
CA THR A 26 18.86 -12.28 23.22
C THR A 26 17.62 -11.49 22.87
N GLY A 27 17.10 -11.60 21.64
CA GLY A 27 16.03 -10.77 21.13
C GLY A 27 16.42 -9.33 20.79
N GLU A 28 17.70 -8.99 20.85
CA GLU A 28 18.20 -7.66 20.52
C GLU A 28 18.14 -7.39 19.01
N GLU A 29 17.69 -6.19 18.62
CA GLU A 29 17.70 -5.77 17.22
C GLU A 29 19.13 -5.51 16.77
N LYS A 30 19.60 -6.28 15.79
CA LYS A 30 20.95 -6.14 15.20
C LYS A 30 20.97 -5.10 14.10
N TRP A 31 19.95 -5.13 13.21
CA TRP A 31 19.84 -4.24 12.08
C TRP A 31 18.37 -4.06 11.65
N HIS A 32 18.12 -2.98 10.91
CA HIS A 32 16.83 -2.76 10.26
C HIS A 32 16.96 -1.98 8.95
N VAL A 33 15.95 -2.18 8.08
CA VAL A 33 15.69 -1.38 6.88
C VAL A 33 14.32 -0.75 7.02
N THR A 34 14.20 0.52 6.68
CA THR A 34 12.96 1.31 6.70
C THR A 34 12.38 1.50 5.30
N GLY A 35 11.22 2.14 5.19
CA GLY A 35 10.58 2.49 3.91
C GLY A 35 9.61 1.45 3.37
N PHE A 36 9.39 0.34 4.08
CA PHE A 36 8.34 -0.62 3.71
C PHE A 36 6.95 -0.08 4.03
N SER A 37 5.94 -0.56 3.31
CA SER A 37 4.55 -0.29 3.66
C SER A 37 4.17 -0.96 4.99
N ARG A 38 3.15 -0.42 5.66
CA ARG A 38 2.66 -0.98 6.94
C ARG A 38 2.10 -2.39 6.78
N GLU A 39 1.42 -2.65 5.67
CA GLU A 39 0.81 -3.94 5.38
C GLU A 39 1.73 -4.77 4.50
N THR A 40 2.67 -5.44 5.13
CA THR A 40 3.55 -6.38 4.47
C THR A 40 2.97 -7.78 4.60
N ILE A 41 2.61 -8.40 3.47
CA ILE A 41 2.03 -9.74 3.42
C ILE A 41 3.11 -10.79 3.09
N ALA A 42 4.15 -10.37 2.37
CA ALA A 42 5.22 -11.26 1.96
C ALA A 42 6.13 -11.63 3.12
N MET A 43 6.47 -12.91 3.25
CA MET A 43 7.56 -13.33 4.14
C MET A 43 8.92 -12.99 3.52
N PRO A 44 9.90 -12.54 4.32
CA PRO A 44 11.27 -12.44 3.85
C PRO A 44 11.81 -13.83 3.53
N PHE A 45 12.69 -13.92 2.54
CA PHE A 45 13.35 -15.16 2.15
C PHE A 45 14.83 -14.93 1.91
N THR A 46 15.61 -16.02 1.88
CA THR A 46 17.05 -15.96 1.61
C THR A 46 17.39 -16.66 0.31
N GLY A 47 18.41 -16.14 -0.37
CA GLY A 47 18.98 -16.73 -1.56
C GLY A 47 20.35 -16.14 -1.87
N ASN A 48 21.30 -16.94 -2.30
CA ASN A 48 22.66 -16.50 -2.66
C ASN A 48 23.36 -15.63 -1.57
N GLY A 49 23.13 -15.94 -0.29
CA GLY A 49 23.71 -15.18 0.83
C GLY A 49 23.00 -13.86 1.13
N LEU A 50 21.95 -13.51 0.39
CA LEU A 50 21.16 -12.30 0.58
C LEU A 50 19.87 -12.60 1.32
N ILE A 51 19.31 -11.58 1.99
CA ILE A 51 17.94 -11.54 2.54
C ILE A 51 17.11 -10.67 1.62
N PHE A 52 15.96 -11.18 1.18
CA PHE A 52 15.02 -10.44 0.35
C PHE A 52 13.77 -10.10 1.16
N GLY A 53 13.36 -8.84 1.08
CA GLY A 53 12.09 -8.37 1.62
C GLY A 53 11.34 -7.54 0.60
N SER A 54 10.02 -7.70 0.54
CA SER A 54 9.18 -6.95 -0.37
C SER A 54 7.95 -6.39 0.32
N ALA A 55 7.53 -5.22 -0.10
CA ALA A 55 6.28 -4.60 0.31
C ALA A 55 5.46 -4.19 -0.90
N SER A 56 4.16 -4.34 -0.78
CA SER A 56 3.21 -3.86 -1.78
C SER A 56 2.95 -2.35 -1.62
N LYS A 57 2.12 -1.82 -2.50
CA LYS A 57 1.66 -0.43 -2.46
C LYS A 57 0.64 -0.15 -1.33
N LEU A 58 0.09 -1.19 -0.71
CA LEU A 58 -0.95 -1.07 0.31
C LEU A 58 -0.36 -0.77 1.69
N GLY A 59 -1.09 0.02 2.47
CA GLY A 59 -0.77 0.26 3.87
C GLY A 59 0.29 1.31 4.18
N GLY A 60 0.58 2.23 3.29
CA GLY A 60 1.49 3.38 3.39
C GLY A 60 2.49 3.40 4.55
N ALA A 61 3.73 3.76 4.33
CA ALA A 61 4.65 4.07 5.42
C ALA A 61 4.21 5.36 6.13
N SER A 62 4.50 5.47 7.42
CA SER A 62 4.14 6.67 8.23
C SER A 62 4.77 7.97 7.71
N ASP A 63 5.84 7.84 6.96
CA ASP A 63 6.67 8.91 6.39
C ASP A 63 6.57 9.03 4.86
N ALA A 64 5.95 8.07 4.17
CA ALA A 64 5.75 8.09 2.74
C ALA A 64 4.33 8.54 2.39
N HIS A 65 4.15 9.81 2.12
CA HIS A 65 2.91 10.33 1.55
C HIS A 65 2.88 10.07 0.05
N THR A 66 1.84 9.36 -0.39
CA THR A 66 1.57 9.23 -1.83
C THR A 66 1.03 10.57 -2.34
N ASP A 67 1.58 11.07 -3.46
CA ASP A 67 1.01 12.22 -4.14
C ASP A 67 -0.43 11.90 -4.56
N PRO A 68 -1.45 12.62 -4.06
CA PRO A 68 -2.84 12.36 -4.39
C PRO A 68 -3.26 12.88 -5.77
N GLU A 69 -2.48 13.78 -6.37
CA GLU A 69 -2.86 14.48 -7.60
C GLU A 69 -3.17 13.55 -8.79
N PRO A 70 -2.36 12.51 -9.08
CA PRO A 70 -2.69 11.57 -10.15
C PRO A 70 -4.01 10.81 -9.92
N PHE A 71 -4.32 10.51 -8.66
CA PHE A 71 -5.57 9.84 -8.28
C PHE A 71 -6.78 10.78 -8.41
N LEU A 72 -6.62 12.02 -7.98
CA LEU A 72 -7.66 13.05 -8.13
C LEU A 72 -8.00 13.26 -9.61
N LYS A 73 -7.01 13.41 -10.47
CA LYS A 73 -7.22 13.51 -11.92
C LYS A 73 -7.98 12.33 -12.49
N ALA A 74 -7.69 11.12 -12.01
CA ALA A 74 -8.35 9.92 -12.48
C ALA A 74 -9.82 9.82 -12.04
N VAL A 75 -10.21 10.41 -10.91
CA VAL A 75 -11.59 10.35 -10.39
C VAL A 75 -12.43 11.60 -10.69
N VAL A 76 -11.82 12.72 -11.04
CA VAL A 76 -12.55 13.95 -11.43
C VAL A 76 -13.56 13.70 -12.57
N SER A 77 -13.25 12.78 -13.48
CA SER A 77 -14.16 12.42 -14.57
C SER A 77 -15.47 11.74 -14.13
N VAL A 78 -15.58 11.36 -12.86
CA VAL A 78 -16.78 10.76 -12.27
C VAL A 78 -17.78 11.82 -11.85
N ASP A 79 -17.30 12.99 -11.46
CA ASP A 79 -18.10 14.15 -11.09
C ASP A 79 -18.78 14.73 -12.35
N SER A 80 -19.93 14.20 -12.68
CA SER A 80 -20.63 14.52 -13.93
C SER A 80 -21.37 15.85 -13.88
N ASN A 81 -21.64 16.37 -12.69
CA ASN A 81 -22.34 17.62 -12.45
C ASN A 81 -21.39 18.76 -12.00
N GLU A 82 -20.09 18.47 -11.86
CA GLU A 82 -19.03 19.42 -11.52
C GLU A 82 -19.25 20.13 -10.16
N ASP A 83 -19.90 19.45 -9.20
CA ASP A 83 -20.18 20.01 -7.88
C ASP A 83 -19.09 19.71 -6.84
N ASN A 84 -18.00 19.06 -7.25
CA ASN A 84 -16.88 18.60 -6.43
C ASN A 84 -17.27 17.58 -5.34
N LYS A 85 -18.32 16.83 -5.59
CA LYS A 85 -18.79 15.72 -4.77
C LYS A 85 -18.95 14.50 -5.64
N TRP A 86 -18.53 13.37 -5.13
CA TRP A 86 -18.66 12.10 -5.86
C TRP A 86 -19.77 11.26 -5.24
N GLU A 87 -20.90 11.22 -5.91
CA GLU A 87 -22.08 10.50 -5.45
C GLU A 87 -22.15 9.08 -6.06
N ARG A 88 -22.89 8.19 -5.39
CA ARG A 88 -23.08 6.81 -5.89
C ARG A 88 -23.69 6.76 -7.29
N LYS A 89 -24.61 7.70 -7.62
CA LYS A 89 -25.29 7.77 -8.91
C LYS A 89 -24.36 8.07 -10.07
N GLU A 90 -23.21 8.71 -9.81
CA GLU A 90 -22.20 9.07 -10.79
C GLU A 90 -21.23 7.93 -11.07
N MET A 91 -21.07 7.02 -10.11
CA MET A 91 -20.19 5.85 -10.22
C MET A 91 -20.89 4.71 -10.96
N THR A 92 -20.97 4.84 -12.27
CA THR A 92 -21.60 3.84 -13.14
C THR A 92 -20.72 2.63 -13.38
N GLY A 93 -21.22 1.61 -14.09
CA GLY A 93 -20.49 0.38 -14.42
C GLY A 93 -19.28 0.54 -15.33
N HIS A 94 -18.99 1.74 -15.81
CA HIS A 94 -17.80 2.07 -16.58
C HIS A 94 -16.68 2.65 -15.71
N PHE A 95 -16.94 2.98 -14.46
CA PHE A 95 -15.94 3.52 -13.55
C PHE A 95 -14.99 2.42 -13.06
N THR A 96 -13.70 2.77 -13.05
CA THR A 96 -12.65 1.96 -12.46
C THR A 96 -11.98 2.76 -11.35
N PHE A 97 -12.04 2.28 -10.11
CA PHE A 97 -11.33 2.91 -9.00
C PHE A 97 -9.82 2.76 -9.21
N PRO A 98 -9.07 3.87 -9.35
CA PRO A 98 -7.66 3.80 -9.70
C PRO A 98 -6.81 3.33 -8.53
N PHE A 99 -5.92 2.35 -8.77
CA PHE A 99 -4.86 1.96 -7.85
C PHE A 99 -3.48 2.39 -8.37
N ARG A 100 -3.35 2.46 -9.68
CA ARG A 100 -2.13 2.82 -10.39
C ARG A 100 -2.46 3.82 -11.50
N PRO A 101 -2.75 5.09 -11.14
CA PRO A 101 -3.17 6.11 -12.10
C PRO A 101 -2.08 6.48 -13.11
N GLU A 102 -0.83 6.08 -12.87
CA GLU A 102 0.27 6.19 -13.83
C GLU A 102 0.14 5.27 -15.04
N LEU A 103 -0.70 4.25 -14.96
CA LEU A 103 -1.03 3.37 -16.09
C LEU A 103 -2.21 3.95 -16.89
N PRO A 104 -2.29 3.65 -18.19
CA PRO A 104 -3.43 4.11 -18.98
C PRO A 104 -4.74 3.45 -18.53
N PRO A 105 -5.87 4.18 -18.56
CA PRO A 105 -7.19 3.59 -18.33
C PRO A 105 -7.44 2.38 -19.23
N GLY A 106 -7.98 1.29 -18.66
CA GLY A 106 -8.17 0.02 -19.36
C GLY A 106 -7.01 -0.98 -19.24
N HIS A 107 -5.85 -0.57 -18.74
CA HIS A 107 -4.78 -1.50 -18.39
C HIS A 107 -5.20 -2.39 -17.21
N SER A 108 -4.90 -3.68 -17.24
CA SER A 108 -5.31 -4.65 -16.20
C SER A 108 -4.80 -4.31 -14.79
N GLY A 109 -3.71 -3.57 -14.67
CA GLY A 109 -3.15 -3.09 -13.42
C GLY A 109 -3.61 -1.68 -13.02
N TYR A 110 -4.45 -1.00 -13.82
CA TYR A 110 -4.86 0.38 -13.54
C TYR A 110 -5.64 0.51 -12.22
N GLY A 111 -6.57 -0.40 -11.98
CA GLY A 111 -7.39 -0.34 -10.79
C GLY A 111 -8.47 -1.40 -10.71
N MET A 112 -9.45 -1.15 -9.87
CA MET A 112 -10.57 -2.04 -9.64
C MET A 112 -11.82 -1.53 -10.39
N PRO A 113 -12.23 -2.19 -11.47
CA PRO A 113 -13.46 -1.83 -12.18
C PRO A 113 -14.68 -2.11 -11.31
N LEU A 114 -15.68 -1.25 -11.39
CA LEU A 114 -16.97 -1.53 -10.78
C LEU A 114 -17.71 -2.64 -11.55
N PRO A 115 -18.45 -3.49 -10.85
CA PRO A 115 -19.28 -4.51 -11.51
C PRO A 115 -20.29 -3.89 -12.48
N LYS A 116 -20.49 -4.55 -13.62
CA LYS A 116 -21.53 -4.14 -14.59
C LYS A 116 -22.93 -4.45 -14.09
N ASP A 117 -23.08 -5.52 -13.32
CA ASP A 117 -24.34 -5.87 -12.65
C ASP A 117 -24.69 -4.86 -11.57
N ASP A 118 -25.91 -4.34 -11.59
CA ASP A 118 -26.35 -3.26 -10.71
C ASP A 118 -26.35 -3.64 -9.23
N ASN A 119 -26.74 -4.87 -8.91
CA ASN A 119 -26.78 -5.32 -7.51
C ASN A 119 -25.38 -5.52 -6.94
N GLN A 120 -24.47 -6.08 -7.73
CA GLN A 120 -23.08 -6.26 -7.34
C GLN A 120 -22.37 -4.90 -7.21
N ARG A 121 -22.64 -3.98 -8.16
CA ARG A 121 -22.11 -2.61 -8.11
C ARG A 121 -22.61 -1.87 -6.87
N LYS A 122 -23.89 -1.93 -6.56
CA LYS A 122 -24.46 -1.33 -5.35
C LYS A 122 -23.75 -1.86 -4.09
N ARG A 123 -23.61 -3.17 -3.95
CA ARG A 123 -22.91 -3.77 -2.78
C ARG A 123 -21.45 -3.29 -2.69
N ARG A 124 -20.78 -3.18 -3.83
CA ARG A 124 -19.40 -2.70 -3.88
C ARG A 124 -19.32 -1.23 -3.45
N LEU A 125 -20.17 -0.38 -3.99
CA LEU A 125 -20.24 1.04 -3.64
C LEU A 125 -20.62 1.24 -2.17
N ASP A 126 -21.56 0.48 -1.62
CA ASP A 126 -21.93 0.55 -0.21
C ASP A 126 -20.73 0.24 0.71
N GLY A 127 -19.90 -0.72 0.33
CA GLY A 127 -18.64 -1.02 1.02
C GLY A 127 -17.64 0.14 0.93
N MET A 128 -17.43 0.69 -0.26
CA MET A 128 -16.51 1.81 -0.49
C MET A 128 -16.97 3.07 0.25
N PHE A 129 -18.26 3.43 0.16
CA PHE A 129 -18.81 4.60 0.87
C PHE A 129 -18.70 4.46 2.39
N ARG A 130 -18.95 3.27 2.94
CA ARG A 130 -18.78 3.02 4.38
C ARG A 130 -17.36 3.35 4.86
N TRP A 131 -16.38 3.14 4.02
CA TRP A 131 -14.97 3.35 4.35
C TRP A 131 -14.50 4.78 4.04
N MET A 132 -14.94 5.38 2.93
CA MET A 132 -14.47 6.68 2.44
C MET A 132 -15.28 7.87 2.96
N ASP A 133 -16.61 7.74 3.02
CA ASP A 133 -17.54 8.76 3.51
C ASP A 133 -17.51 8.76 5.05
N LYS A 134 -16.60 9.55 5.61
CA LYS A 134 -16.35 9.59 7.07
C LYS A 134 -17.44 10.28 7.85
N ASN A 135 -18.04 11.33 7.29
CA ASN A 135 -19.08 12.12 7.93
C ASN A 135 -20.49 11.58 7.66
N LYS A 136 -20.61 10.58 6.76
CA LYS A 136 -21.85 9.89 6.37
C LYS A 136 -22.90 10.81 5.73
N ASP A 137 -22.45 11.78 4.94
CA ASP A 137 -23.33 12.69 4.23
C ASP A 137 -23.80 12.17 2.85
N GLY A 138 -23.28 11.00 2.44
CA GLY A 138 -23.75 10.27 1.25
C GLY A 138 -22.92 10.52 -0.01
N PHE A 139 -21.89 11.34 0.05
CA PHE A 139 -20.95 11.60 -1.04
C PHE A 139 -19.51 11.62 -0.53
N TRP A 140 -18.54 11.57 -1.43
CA TRP A 140 -17.14 11.80 -1.10
C TRP A 140 -16.74 13.20 -1.49
N THR A 141 -16.04 13.87 -0.62
CA THR A 141 -15.34 15.10 -0.93
C THR A 141 -13.90 14.81 -1.36
N GLN A 142 -13.28 15.75 -2.05
CA GLN A 142 -11.85 15.68 -2.36
C GLN A 142 -11.00 15.45 -1.10
N LYS A 143 -11.34 16.11 0.00
CA LYS A 143 -10.64 15.98 1.28
C LYS A 143 -10.69 14.55 1.83
N GLU A 144 -11.85 13.91 1.80
CA GLU A 144 -12.03 12.53 2.25
C GLU A 144 -11.27 11.56 1.36
N PHE A 145 -11.34 11.76 0.04
CA PHE A 145 -10.61 10.94 -0.92
C PHE A 145 -9.10 11.02 -0.70
N VAL A 146 -8.54 12.23 -0.64
CA VAL A 146 -7.10 12.46 -0.40
C VAL A 146 -6.64 11.86 0.92
N SER A 147 -7.42 12.05 2.00
CA SER A 147 -7.11 11.49 3.31
C SER A 147 -7.00 9.96 3.27
N ASN A 148 -7.89 9.30 2.54
CA ASN A 148 -7.86 7.84 2.42
C ASN A 148 -6.70 7.33 1.56
N ILE A 149 -6.37 8.02 0.46
CA ILE A 149 -5.23 7.66 -0.39
C ILE A 149 -3.91 7.86 0.35
N SER A 150 -3.75 8.98 1.05
CA SER A 150 -2.54 9.28 1.82
C SER A 150 -2.24 8.24 2.91
N ILE A 151 -3.27 7.60 3.45
CA ILE A 151 -3.13 6.54 4.47
C ILE A 151 -2.89 5.16 3.81
N GLY A 152 -3.46 4.93 2.63
CA GLY A 152 -3.59 3.59 2.04
C GLY A 152 -2.48 3.17 1.07
N HIS A 153 -1.57 4.06 0.66
CA HIS A 153 -0.62 3.75 -0.42
C HIS A 153 0.81 4.09 -0.03
N GLY A 154 1.63 3.06 0.13
CA GLY A 154 3.10 3.17 0.22
C GLY A 154 3.76 2.99 -1.14
N LYS A 155 5.06 3.15 -1.20
CA LYS A 155 5.86 2.77 -2.37
C LYS A 155 6.03 1.25 -2.39
N PRO A 156 5.86 0.58 -3.54
CA PRO A 156 6.29 -0.81 -3.66
C PRO A 156 7.81 -0.85 -3.52
N LEU A 157 8.28 -1.75 -2.67
CA LEU A 157 9.70 -1.88 -2.37
C LEU A 157 10.10 -3.35 -2.46
N LEU A 158 11.21 -3.61 -3.12
CA LEU A 158 11.94 -4.87 -3.07
C LEU A 158 13.37 -4.55 -2.71
N VAL A 159 13.86 -5.13 -1.63
CA VAL A 159 15.23 -4.97 -1.19
C VAL A 159 15.94 -6.31 -1.13
N ALA A 160 17.25 -6.29 -1.40
CA ALA A 160 18.17 -7.38 -1.18
C ALA A 160 19.26 -6.89 -0.22
N ILE A 161 19.40 -7.54 0.93
CA ILE A 161 20.27 -7.10 2.02
C ILE A 161 21.37 -8.13 2.22
N ARG A 162 22.60 -7.64 2.31
CA ARG A 162 23.74 -8.47 2.73
C ARG A 162 23.70 -8.67 4.24
N HIS A 163 24.26 -9.76 4.69
CA HIS A 163 24.44 -10.00 6.14
C HIS A 163 25.56 -9.12 6.73
N GLY A 164 25.60 -9.01 8.05
CA GLY A 164 26.67 -8.32 8.78
C GLY A 164 26.42 -6.83 9.00
N GLY A 165 25.29 -6.29 8.55
CA GLY A 165 24.89 -4.93 8.86
C GLY A 165 24.57 -4.73 10.35
N LYS A 166 24.71 -3.49 10.84
CA LYS A 166 24.32 -3.09 12.21
C LYS A 166 23.55 -1.79 12.18
N GLY A 167 22.50 -1.68 13.02
CA GLY A 167 21.67 -0.50 13.10
C GLY A 167 20.84 -0.29 11.81
N ASN A 168 20.65 0.96 11.40
CA ASN A 168 19.94 1.28 10.17
C ASN A 168 20.82 1.03 8.93
N VAL A 169 20.43 0.05 8.11
CA VAL A 169 21.18 -0.35 6.91
C VAL A 169 20.43 -0.01 5.60
N THR A 170 19.44 0.87 5.67
CA THR A 170 18.58 1.22 4.52
C THR A 170 19.38 1.61 3.28
N ASP A 171 20.44 2.38 3.45
CA ASP A 171 21.23 2.95 2.35
C ASP A 171 22.63 2.31 2.21
N THR A 172 22.96 1.30 3.02
CA THR A 172 24.35 0.79 3.11
C THR A 172 24.52 -0.69 2.77
N HIS A 173 23.44 -1.47 2.71
CA HIS A 173 23.56 -2.95 2.56
C HIS A 173 22.52 -3.52 1.57
#